data_fd5a20d6f4a1aa836ccc331391c5ace5
#
_entry.id   fd5a20d6f4a1aa836ccc331391c5ace5
#
_cell.length_a   1.000
_cell.length_b   1.000
_cell.length_c   1.000
_cell.angle_alpha   90.00
_cell.angle_beta   90.00
_cell.angle_gamma   90.00
#
_symmetry.space_group_name_H-M   'P 1'
#
loop_
_entity.id
_entity.type
_entity.pdbx_description
1 polymer ?
#
loop_
_entity_poly.entity_id
_entity_poly.type
_entity_poly.pdbx_seq_one_letter_code
_entity_poly.pdbx_strand_id
1 'polypeptide(L)'
;HDALPIWKLYISEIPEQEIIMQEQFSTKELKKFATQIRMEICKMIATIPAGHLGGSLSIADCLAVLYGGRLKHNPEDPKWDERDWLVMSKGHRGPALYPTLALRGFFPVEMLATINKPGTDLPSHCDRNHTPGIDMTTGSLGQGAGTACGVALGLKIDGRQNKVFLIFGDGEIQEGQV
;
A
#
# COMPACT_ATOMS: atom_id res chain seq x y z
N HIS A 1 -34.95 -23.28 -3.05
CA HIS A 1 -34.43 -22.11 -3.81
C HIS A 1 -33.17 -21.64 -3.11
N ASP A 2 -32.06 -22.27 -3.44
CA ASP A 2 -30.74 -21.92 -2.89
C ASP A 2 -30.12 -20.83 -3.74
N ALA A 3 -30.39 -19.57 -3.35
CA ALA A 3 -29.67 -18.45 -3.91
C ALA A 3 -28.21 -18.55 -3.43
N LEU A 4 -27.27 -18.75 -4.34
CA LEU A 4 -25.87 -18.70 -4.04
C LEU A 4 -25.53 -17.31 -3.45
N PRO A 5 -24.75 -17.25 -2.37
CA PRO A 5 -24.34 -15.96 -1.79
C PRO A 5 -23.58 -15.13 -2.83
N ILE A 6 -23.89 -13.85 -2.91
CA ILE A 6 -23.40 -12.86 -3.91
C ILE A 6 -21.88 -12.92 -4.09
N TRP A 7 -21.10 -13.25 -3.06
CA TRP A 7 -19.66 -13.39 -3.17
C TRP A 7 -19.20 -14.60 -4.01
N LYS A 8 -20.03 -15.65 -4.14
CA LYS A 8 -19.73 -16.81 -5.01
C LYS A 8 -19.89 -16.50 -6.51
N LEU A 9 -20.67 -15.50 -6.87
CA LEU A 9 -20.84 -15.06 -8.25
C LEU A 9 -19.63 -14.28 -8.80
N TYR A 10 -18.77 -13.79 -7.91
CA TYR A 10 -17.57 -13.00 -8.30
C TYR A 10 -16.27 -13.80 -8.35
N ILE A 11 -16.25 -15.08 -7.94
CA ILE A 11 -15.02 -15.90 -7.88
C ILE A 11 -14.90 -16.86 -9.09
N SER A 12 -15.96 -17.09 -9.86
CA SER A 12 -15.99 -18.15 -10.87
C SER A 12 -15.46 -17.76 -12.27
N GLU A 13 -15.07 -16.51 -12.49
CA GLU A 13 -14.60 -16.03 -13.81
C GLU A 13 -13.35 -15.18 -13.77
N ILE A 14 -12.35 -15.53 -12.94
CA ILE A 14 -11.01 -15.00 -13.11
C ILE A 14 -10.28 -15.99 -14.01
N PRO A 15 -10.04 -15.67 -15.30
CA PRO A 15 -9.17 -16.52 -16.11
C PRO A 15 -7.79 -16.55 -15.43
N GLU A 16 -7.24 -17.74 -15.28
CA GLU A 16 -5.83 -17.98 -14.94
C GLU A 16 -4.92 -17.54 -16.11
N GLN A 17 -5.05 -16.28 -16.55
CA GLN A 17 -4.15 -15.73 -17.57
C GLN A 17 -2.99 -15.07 -16.88
N GLU A 18 -1.83 -15.71 -17.03
CA GLU A 18 -0.46 -15.17 -16.92
C GLU A 18 -0.34 -13.93 -16.01
N ILE A 19 -0.57 -14.13 -14.73
CA ILE A 19 0.03 -13.29 -13.70
C ILE A 19 1.53 -13.46 -13.96
N ILE A 20 2.23 -12.40 -14.34
CA ILE A 20 3.67 -12.33 -14.12
C ILE A 20 3.81 -12.62 -12.63
N MET A 21 4.14 -13.89 -12.34
CA MET A 21 4.15 -14.42 -10.98
C MET A 21 5.30 -13.73 -10.26
N GLN A 22 5.02 -12.59 -9.64
CA GLN A 22 5.87 -12.15 -8.55
C GLN A 22 5.93 -13.32 -7.58
N GLU A 23 7.13 -13.76 -7.26
CA GLU A 23 7.38 -14.87 -6.34
C GLU A 23 6.56 -14.65 -5.07
N GLN A 24 5.53 -15.50 -4.88
CA GLN A 24 4.67 -15.38 -3.71
C GLN A 24 5.45 -15.87 -2.49
N PHE A 25 5.59 -14.99 -1.52
CA PHE A 25 6.21 -15.35 -0.26
C PHE A 25 5.40 -16.44 0.47
N SER A 26 6.08 -17.47 0.94
CA SER A 26 5.52 -18.43 1.88
C SER A 26 5.12 -17.74 3.19
N THR A 27 4.29 -18.39 4.00
CA THR A 27 3.90 -17.86 5.32
C THR A 27 5.10 -17.50 6.20
N LYS A 28 6.19 -18.27 6.12
CA LYS A 28 7.43 -18.00 6.86
C LYS A 28 8.12 -16.73 6.38
N GLU A 29 8.19 -16.55 5.07
CA GLU A 29 8.77 -15.34 4.45
C GLU A 29 7.91 -14.11 4.71
N LEU A 30 6.58 -14.22 4.66
CA LEU A 30 5.67 -13.12 5.03
C LEU A 30 5.89 -12.67 6.47
N LYS A 31 6.02 -13.60 7.43
CA LYS A 31 6.31 -13.28 8.83
C LYS A 31 7.68 -12.60 8.98
N LYS A 32 8.70 -13.09 8.27
CA LYS A 32 10.02 -12.45 8.25
C LYS A 32 9.95 -11.05 7.67
N PHE A 33 9.27 -10.87 6.55
CA PHE A 33 9.10 -9.59 5.89
C PHE A 33 8.35 -8.59 6.78
N ALA A 34 7.24 -8.98 7.40
CA ALA A 34 6.53 -8.15 8.36
C ALA A 34 7.42 -7.72 9.55
N THR A 35 8.29 -8.60 10.02
CA THR A 35 9.25 -8.29 11.07
C THR A 35 10.29 -7.28 10.58
N GLN A 36 10.82 -7.44 9.37
CA GLN A 36 11.75 -6.48 8.77
C GLN A 36 11.11 -5.09 8.60
N ILE A 37 9.86 -5.04 8.10
CA ILE A 37 9.09 -3.78 8.01
C ILE A 37 9.03 -3.10 9.39
N ARG A 38 8.66 -3.82 10.45
CA ARG A 38 8.60 -3.27 11.81
C ARG A 38 9.94 -2.75 12.31
N MET A 39 11.01 -3.48 12.04
CA MET A 39 12.36 -3.06 12.42
C MET A 39 12.75 -1.75 11.74
N GLU A 40 12.50 -1.62 10.45
CA GLU A 40 12.82 -0.39 9.70
C GLU A 40 11.90 0.77 10.10
N ILE A 41 10.60 0.52 10.40
CA ILE A 41 9.71 1.55 11.00
C ILE A 41 10.33 2.09 12.29
N CYS A 42 10.75 1.21 13.21
CA CYS A 42 11.34 1.64 14.48
C CYS A 42 12.63 2.43 14.28
N LYS A 43 13.53 1.97 13.43
CA LYS A 43 14.80 2.68 13.11
C LYS A 43 14.52 4.06 12.52
N MET A 44 13.63 4.13 11.52
CA MET A 44 13.28 5.36 10.84
C MET A 44 12.64 6.38 11.78
N ILE A 45 11.66 5.97 12.59
CA ILE A 45 10.97 6.86 13.53
C ILE A 45 11.92 7.33 14.64
N ALA A 46 12.91 6.52 15.04
CA ALA A 46 13.92 6.93 16.02
C ALA A 46 14.81 8.09 15.54
N THR A 47 14.80 8.43 14.25
CA THR A 47 15.57 9.56 13.69
C THR A 47 14.87 10.91 13.82
N ILE A 48 13.60 10.93 14.21
CA ILE A 48 12.77 12.14 14.30
C ILE A 48 12.16 12.28 15.70
N PRO A 49 11.90 13.53 16.17
CA PRO A 49 11.41 13.78 17.54
C PRO A 49 9.98 13.29 17.77
N ALA A 50 9.17 13.14 16.72
CA ALA A 50 7.79 12.68 16.80
C ALA A 50 7.39 11.97 15.50
N GLY A 51 6.55 10.94 15.60
CA GLY A 51 6.07 10.18 14.44
C GLY A 51 4.93 9.22 14.80
N HIS A 52 4.27 8.71 13.78
CA HIS A 52 3.10 7.84 13.91
C HIS A 52 3.48 6.36 14.07
N LEU A 53 4.18 5.99 15.16
CA LEU A 53 4.75 4.66 15.37
C LEU A 53 3.69 3.57 15.50
N GLY A 54 2.77 3.66 16.48
CA GLY A 54 1.85 2.58 16.85
C GLY A 54 1.02 2.07 15.68
N GLY A 55 0.34 2.97 14.98
CA GLY A 55 -0.48 2.56 13.83
C GLY A 55 0.35 2.16 12.59
N SER A 56 1.62 2.57 12.50
CA SER A 56 2.52 2.06 11.45
C SER A 56 2.90 0.61 11.72
N LEU A 57 3.19 0.26 12.96
CA LEU A 57 3.47 -1.13 13.37
C LEU A 57 2.26 -2.05 13.16
N SER A 58 1.03 -1.54 13.37
CA SER A 58 -0.19 -2.33 13.29
C SER A 58 -0.53 -2.86 11.90
N ILE A 59 -0.06 -2.18 10.83
CA ILE A 59 -0.37 -2.55 9.44
C ILE A 59 0.76 -3.32 8.75
N ALA A 60 1.86 -3.59 9.45
CA ALA A 60 3.03 -4.25 8.86
C ALA A 60 2.73 -5.63 8.27
N ASP A 61 1.87 -6.44 8.91
CA ASP A 61 1.47 -7.75 8.37
C ASP A 61 0.62 -7.61 7.11
N CYS A 62 -0.30 -6.63 7.09
CA CYS A 62 -1.12 -6.35 5.92
C CYS A 62 -0.23 -5.94 4.73
N LEU A 63 0.71 -5.02 4.93
CA LEU A 63 1.66 -4.60 3.90
C LEU A 63 2.57 -5.75 3.45
N ALA A 64 3.01 -6.60 4.39
CA ALA A 64 3.79 -7.78 4.04
C ALA A 64 3.01 -8.74 3.12
N VAL A 65 1.73 -8.97 3.38
CA VAL A 65 0.88 -9.82 2.51
C VAL A 65 0.66 -9.17 1.15
N LEU A 66 0.38 -7.88 1.10
CA LEU A 66 0.16 -7.16 -0.16
C LEU A 66 1.43 -7.20 -1.03
N TYR A 67 2.55 -6.71 -0.53
CA TYR A 67 3.81 -6.64 -1.28
C TYR A 67 4.58 -7.96 -1.36
N GLY A 68 4.19 -8.97 -0.59
CA GLY A 68 4.73 -10.33 -0.63
C GLY A 68 4.02 -11.26 -1.60
N GLY A 69 3.09 -10.74 -2.45
CA GLY A 69 2.51 -11.56 -3.52
C GLY A 69 1.02 -11.35 -3.82
N ARG A 70 0.36 -10.35 -3.20
CA ARG A 70 -1.05 -10.04 -3.51
C ARG A 70 -1.22 -8.81 -4.39
N LEU A 71 -0.31 -7.85 -4.28
CA LEU A 71 -0.33 -6.61 -5.03
C LEU A 71 0.69 -6.68 -6.17
N LYS A 72 0.23 -6.52 -7.39
CA LYS A 72 1.05 -6.49 -8.60
C LYS A 72 1.80 -5.16 -8.67
N HIS A 73 3.12 -5.19 -8.62
CA HIS A 73 3.97 -4.00 -8.60
C HIS A 73 5.30 -4.25 -9.32
N ASN A 74 5.97 -3.20 -9.75
CA ASN A 74 7.30 -3.25 -10.33
C ASN A 74 8.19 -2.17 -9.70
N PRO A 75 9.20 -2.53 -8.88
CA PRO A 75 10.12 -1.56 -8.29
C PRO A 75 10.95 -0.79 -9.32
N GLU A 76 11.29 -1.40 -10.46
CA GLU A 76 12.08 -0.78 -11.53
C GLU A 76 11.27 0.21 -12.36
N ASP A 77 9.94 0.02 -12.41
CA ASP A 77 8.98 0.93 -13.02
C ASP A 77 7.79 1.17 -12.08
N PRO A 78 7.93 2.06 -11.09
CA PRO A 78 6.88 2.33 -10.10
C PRO A 78 5.57 2.88 -10.69
N LYS A 79 5.60 3.33 -11.95
CA LYS A 79 4.43 3.86 -12.65
C LYS A 79 3.89 2.90 -13.72
N TRP A 80 4.39 1.68 -13.75
CA TRP A 80 3.93 0.67 -14.70
C TRP A 80 2.40 0.61 -14.79
N ASP A 81 1.90 0.68 -15.99
CA ASP A 81 0.47 0.85 -16.24
C ASP A 81 -0.39 -0.35 -15.78
N GLU A 82 0.17 -1.56 -15.78
CA GLU A 82 -0.56 -2.76 -15.38
C GLU A 82 -0.41 -3.12 -13.90
N ARG A 83 0.26 -2.27 -13.10
CA ARG A 83 0.38 -2.46 -11.67
C ARG A 83 -0.97 -2.34 -10.98
N ASP A 84 -1.14 -2.99 -9.86
CA ASP A 84 -2.23 -2.70 -8.94
C ASP A 84 -1.99 -1.37 -8.21
N TRP A 85 -3.04 -0.78 -7.68
CA TRP A 85 -2.99 0.50 -6.97
C TRP A 85 -3.16 0.27 -5.47
N LEU A 86 -2.34 0.93 -4.67
CA LEU A 86 -2.50 0.98 -3.22
C LEU A 86 -2.81 2.40 -2.77
N VAL A 87 -4.01 2.61 -2.23
CA VAL A 87 -4.41 3.86 -1.58
C VAL A 87 -4.34 3.68 -0.07
N MET A 88 -3.29 4.25 0.53
CA MET A 88 -3.16 4.37 1.98
C MET A 88 -3.97 5.58 2.44
N SER A 89 -5.28 5.44 2.66
CA SER A 89 -6.19 6.55 2.97
C SER A 89 -5.75 7.31 4.22
N LYS A 90 -5.35 6.59 5.27
CA LYS A 90 -4.67 7.14 6.45
C LYS A 90 -3.22 7.53 6.14
N GLY A 91 -3.03 8.61 5.38
CA GLY A 91 -1.72 9.03 4.85
C GLY A 91 -0.61 9.18 5.89
N HIS A 92 -0.96 9.47 7.16
CA HIS A 92 -0.04 9.49 8.29
C HIS A 92 0.59 8.11 8.62
N ARG A 93 0.24 7.04 7.86
CA ARG A 93 0.92 5.74 7.90
C ARG A 93 1.94 5.58 6.76
N GLY A 94 2.30 6.65 6.07
CA GLY A 94 3.49 6.69 5.21
C GLY A 94 4.70 6.03 5.85
N PRO A 95 4.98 6.27 7.16
CA PRO A 95 6.06 5.59 7.88
C PRO A 95 6.00 4.06 7.91
N ALA A 96 4.90 3.42 7.58
CA ALA A 96 4.84 1.97 7.36
C ALA A 96 5.07 1.60 5.90
N LEU A 97 4.58 2.42 4.98
CA LEU A 97 4.68 2.14 3.55
C LEU A 97 6.10 2.36 3.03
N TYR A 98 6.82 3.39 3.50
CA TYR A 98 8.19 3.67 3.08
C TYR A 98 9.17 2.51 3.32
N PRO A 99 9.26 1.92 4.54
CA PRO A 99 10.09 0.73 4.75
C PRO A 99 9.66 -0.45 3.87
N THR A 100 8.36 -0.63 3.64
CA THR A 100 7.85 -1.68 2.78
C THR A 100 8.36 -1.51 1.35
N LEU A 101 8.25 -0.30 0.79
CA LEU A 101 8.72 0.04 -0.55
C LEU A 101 10.24 -0.08 -0.66
N ALA A 102 11.00 0.43 0.32
CA ALA A 102 12.46 0.32 0.33
C ALA A 102 12.92 -1.14 0.36
N LEU A 103 12.32 -1.98 1.22
CA LEU A 103 12.62 -3.42 1.30
C LEU A 103 12.20 -4.20 0.03
N ARG A 104 11.28 -3.64 -0.77
CA ARG A 104 10.91 -4.18 -2.09
C ARG A 104 11.73 -3.60 -3.24
N GLY A 105 12.68 -2.70 -2.96
CA GLY A 105 13.63 -2.19 -3.94
C GLY A 105 13.17 -0.96 -4.73
N PHE A 106 12.10 -0.28 -4.32
CA PHE A 106 11.66 0.96 -4.97
C PHE A 106 12.66 2.11 -4.80
N PHE A 107 13.41 2.12 -3.70
CA PHE A 107 14.49 3.06 -3.41
C PHE A 107 15.41 2.47 -2.33
N PRO A 108 16.62 3.01 -2.14
CA PRO A 108 17.59 2.52 -1.15
C PRO A 108 17.06 2.61 0.29
N VAL A 109 17.31 1.58 1.11
CA VAL A 109 16.87 1.52 2.52
C VAL A 109 17.47 2.68 3.34
N GLU A 110 18.66 3.14 3.00
CA GLU A 110 19.36 4.25 3.64
C GLU A 110 18.56 5.56 3.57
N MET A 111 17.73 5.72 2.54
CA MET A 111 16.88 6.89 2.37
C MET A 111 15.84 7.03 3.50
N LEU A 112 15.48 5.94 4.18
CA LEU A 112 14.57 5.97 5.33
C LEU A 112 15.04 6.91 6.44
N ALA A 113 16.37 7.07 6.61
CA ALA A 113 16.94 7.99 7.60
C ALA A 113 16.72 9.47 7.28
N THR A 114 16.14 9.79 6.12
CA THR A 114 15.87 11.17 5.68
C THR A 114 14.43 11.62 5.96
N ILE A 115 13.58 10.77 6.53
CA ILE A 115 12.18 11.10 6.80
C ILE A 115 12.03 12.48 7.46
N ASN A 116 11.13 13.31 6.95
CA ASN A 116 10.84 14.67 7.44
C ASN A 116 12.03 15.64 7.45
N LYS A 117 13.15 15.31 6.82
CA LYS A 117 14.25 16.28 6.67
C LYS A 117 13.98 17.22 5.49
N PRO A 118 14.48 18.45 5.51
CA PRO A 118 14.37 19.33 4.36
C PRO A 118 14.93 18.68 3.09
N GLY A 119 14.16 18.73 1.99
CA GLY A 119 14.55 18.14 0.69
C GLY A 119 14.41 16.63 0.59
N THR A 120 13.78 15.96 1.56
CA THR A 120 13.49 14.51 1.49
C THR A 120 12.34 14.22 0.55
N ASP A 121 12.38 13.04 -0.08
CA ASP A 121 11.25 12.44 -0.78
C ASP A 121 10.36 11.58 0.14
N LEU A 122 10.61 11.61 1.46
CA LEU A 122 9.86 10.87 2.47
C LEU A 122 9.17 11.80 3.48
N PRO A 123 8.08 12.49 3.09
CA PRO A 123 7.31 13.34 4.00
C PRO A 123 6.53 12.52 5.03
N SER A 124 5.98 13.17 6.08
CA SER A 124 5.16 12.51 7.11
C SER A 124 3.94 11.77 6.57
N HIS A 125 3.38 12.24 5.46
CA HIS A 125 2.19 11.70 4.80
C HIS A 125 2.54 11.27 3.38
N CYS A 126 1.85 10.24 2.88
CA CYS A 126 2.09 9.72 1.53
C CYS A 126 1.94 10.81 0.46
N ASP A 127 2.95 10.98 -0.37
CA ASP A 127 2.93 11.91 -1.50
C ASP A 127 3.45 11.23 -2.78
N ARG A 128 2.55 11.07 -3.77
CA ARG A 128 2.84 10.41 -5.05
C ARG A 128 3.82 11.17 -5.95
N ASN A 129 4.01 12.46 -5.69
CA ASN A 129 4.89 13.30 -6.49
C ASN A 129 6.34 13.24 -6.01
N HIS A 130 6.57 12.79 -4.78
CA HIS A 130 7.89 12.72 -4.14
C HIS A 130 8.39 11.29 -4.01
N THR A 131 7.56 10.38 -3.47
CA THR A 131 8.03 9.04 -3.09
C THR A 131 7.76 8.02 -4.18
N PRO A 132 8.79 7.35 -4.74
CA PRO A 132 8.59 6.25 -5.69
C PRO A 132 7.75 5.13 -5.07
N GLY A 133 6.77 4.61 -5.83
CA GLY A 133 5.89 3.54 -5.37
C GLY A 133 4.68 3.99 -4.55
N ILE A 134 4.53 5.30 -4.29
CA ILE A 134 3.30 5.87 -3.74
C ILE A 134 2.33 6.17 -4.89
N ASP A 135 1.18 5.50 -4.90
CA ASP A 135 0.18 5.66 -5.94
C ASP A 135 -0.72 6.88 -5.75
N MET A 136 -0.96 7.29 -4.49
CA MET A 136 -1.87 8.38 -4.16
C MET A 136 -1.39 9.24 -2.99
N THR A 137 -1.44 10.55 -3.18
CA THR A 137 -1.22 11.52 -2.10
C THR A 137 -2.43 11.52 -1.19
N THR A 138 -2.22 11.29 0.11
CA THR A 138 -3.28 11.18 1.12
C THR A 138 -2.86 11.85 2.43
N GLY A 139 -3.84 12.11 3.31
CA GLY A 139 -3.56 12.72 4.63
C GLY A 139 -4.82 13.28 5.28
N SER A 140 -5.71 13.90 4.51
CA SER A 140 -7.05 14.27 4.98
C SER A 140 -7.89 13.01 5.06
N LEU A 141 -8.30 12.64 6.28
CA LEU A 141 -8.99 11.38 6.54
C LEU A 141 -10.31 11.28 5.76
N GLY A 142 -10.60 10.08 5.28
CA GLY A 142 -11.77 9.74 4.47
C GLY A 142 -11.62 10.07 2.97
N GLN A 143 -10.77 11.03 2.58
CA GLN A 143 -10.58 11.44 1.18
C GLN A 143 -10.07 10.31 0.28
N GLY A 144 -9.23 9.42 0.84
CA GLY A 144 -8.70 8.28 0.11
C GLY A 144 -9.79 7.33 -0.39
N ALA A 145 -10.96 7.27 0.26
CA ALA A 145 -12.10 6.46 -0.18
C ALA A 145 -12.60 6.91 -1.55
N GLY A 146 -12.99 8.18 -1.66
CA GLY A 146 -13.48 8.74 -2.91
C GLY A 146 -12.45 8.63 -4.03
N THR A 147 -11.17 8.86 -3.71
CA THR A 147 -10.07 8.73 -4.67
C THR A 147 -9.90 7.29 -5.16
N ALA A 148 -9.92 6.30 -4.25
CA ALA A 148 -9.82 4.88 -4.61
C ALA A 148 -11.00 4.44 -5.48
N CYS A 149 -12.22 4.88 -5.15
CA CYS A 149 -13.41 4.63 -5.96
C CYS A 149 -13.28 5.24 -7.37
N GLY A 150 -12.76 6.48 -7.46
CA GLY A 150 -12.52 7.15 -8.73
C GLY A 150 -11.50 6.40 -9.59
N VAL A 151 -10.39 5.96 -9.01
CA VAL A 151 -9.37 5.14 -9.71
C VAL A 151 -9.99 3.82 -10.19
N ALA A 152 -10.69 3.10 -9.31
CA ALA A 152 -11.31 1.82 -9.67
C ALA A 152 -12.34 1.96 -10.79
N LEU A 153 -13.14 3.04 -10.75
CA LEU A 153 -14.11 3.34 -11.81
C LEU A 153 -13.42 3.66 -13.13
N GLY A 154 -12.37 4.50 -13.10
CA GLY A 154 -11.57 4.83 -14.29
C GLY A 154 -10.96 3.59 -14.93
N LEU A 155 -10.30 2.74 -14.15
CA LEU A 155 -9.74 1.46 -14.61
C LEU A 155 -10.82 0.56 -15.24
N LYS A 156 -12.01 0.49 -14.62
CA LYS A 156 -13.13 -0.28 -15.16
C LYS A 156 -13.66 0.28 -16.49
N ILE A 157 -13.75 1.59 -16.63
CA ILE A 157 -14.16 2.26 -17.89
C ILE A 157 -13.14 1.97 -19.00
N ASP A 158 -11.84 1.98 -18.66
CA ASP A 158 -10.75 1.70 -19.60
C ASP A 158 -10.59 0.19 -19.91
N GLY A 159 -11.44 -0.69 -19.33
CA GLY A 159 -11.38 -2.14 -19.51
C GLY A 159 -10.15 -2.80 -18.88
N ARG A 160 -9.48 -2.14 -17.95
CA ARG A 160 -8.26 -2.62 -17.29
C ARG A 160 -8.56 -3.61 -16.17
N GLN A 161 -7.63 -4.53 -15.91
CA GLN A 161 -7.74 -5.58 -14.89
C GLN A 161 -6.98 -5.27 -13.59
N ASN A 162 -6.41 -4.09 -13.47
CA ASN A 162 -5.71 -3.63 -12.28
C ASN A 162 -6.65 -3.63 -11.07
N LYS A 163 -6.15 -4.05 -9.92
CA LYS A 163 -6.88 -3.99 -8.65
C LYS A 163 -6.56 -2.70 -7.92
N VAL A 164 -7.51 -2.21 -7.14
CA VAL A 164 -7.31 -1.07 -6.23
C VAL A 164 -7.46 -1.58 -4.80
N PHE A 165 -6.39 -1.50 -4.04
CA PHE A 165 -6.35 -1.81 -2.61
C PHE A 165 -6.46 -0.52 -1.82
N LEU A 166 -7.40 -0.47 -0.88
CA LEU A 166 -7.64 0.68 -0.03
C LEU A 166 -7.45 0.29 1.43
N ILE A 167 -6.57 1.00 2.14
CA ILE A 167 -6.34 0.78 3.57
C ILE A 167 -6.90 1.96 4.35
N PHE A 168 -7.90 1.68 5.18
CA PHE A 168 -8.51 2.63 6.10
C PHE A 168 -7.93 2.56 7.52
N GLY A 169 -8.10 3.66 8.27
CA GLY A 169 -8.07 3.64 9.73
C GLY A 169 -9.43 3.28 10.31
N ASP A 170 -9.43 2.67 11.49
CA ASP A 170 -10.65 2.31 12.23
C ASP A 170 -11.50 3.53 12.61
N GLY A 171 -10.89 4.63 13.03
CA GLY A 171 -11.58 5.91 13.25
C GLY A 171 -11.93 6.64 11.96
N GLU A 172 -11.11 6.48 10.91
CA GLU A 172 -11.31 7.12 9.63
C GLU A 172 -12.58 6.69 8.91
N ILE A 173 -13.02 5.44 9.09
CA ILE A 173 -14.27 4.96 8.47
C ILE A 173 -15.53 5.64 9.01
N GLN A 174 -15.42 6.46 10.06
CA GLN A 174 -16.53 7.25 10.62
C GLN A 174 -16.61 8.65 10.02
N GLU A 175 -15.70 9.02 9.12
CA GLU A 175 -15.78 10.27 8.38
C GLU A 175 -17.00 10.28 7.46
N GLY A 176 -17.73 11.42 7.44
CA GLY A 176 -19.00 11.52 6.73
C GLY A 176 -18.95 11.35 5.21
N GLN A 177 -17.74 11.27 4.63
CA GLN A 177 -17.54 11.03 3.20
C GLN A 177 -17.19 9.56 2.88
N VAL A 178 -17.02 8.69 3.87
CA VAL A 178 -16.82 7.26 3.74
C VAL A 178 -18.16 6.54 3.76
#